data_ed6868688421b3ce46b614f87a583f59
#
_entry.id   ed6868688421b3ce46b614f87a583f59
#
_cell.length_a   1.000
_cell.length_b   1.000
_cell.length_c   1.000
_cell.angle_alpha   90.00
_cell.angle_beta   90.00
_cell.angle_gamma   90.00
#
_symmetry.space_group_name_H-M   'P 1'
#
loop_
_entity.id
_entity.type
_entity.pdbx_description
1 polymer ?
#
loop_
_entity_poly.entity_id
_entity_poly.type
_entity_poly.pdbx_seq_one_letter_code
_entity_poly.pdbx_strand_id
1 'polypeptide(L)'
;MKVTVIGAGKVGLAYAVFLASKGHVVTAVDKNPVYIQSIHSGRFVSDEPGVNVGIRKVAQFTSKDTGGSDVCVILVDTPTCYAGYDHENLESALGEALDKHQRVIVSCTTQPGFLNQWEGRLHYSPLFIQLGNQIQHQMTTKNVLWGGDPDPVIEAFFKHNHGEDAQIHRMTLMAAEVAKLALNCMITTKISFANMIDEAMHRCGKGDESLDVLRFVGSDPRIGGKCLVPGWGYGGPCFPRDNRALCTFLREWGASDYIPVATHETNERHAVVMAMKNIDPVEFEDLNYKPGCPVRCEEESHKKKTLEIKKLKFLRQLL
;
A
#
# COMPACT_ATOMS: atom_id res chain seq x y z
N MET A 1 -1.06 -25.30 -6.82
CA MET A 1 -1.81 -24.70 -7.93
C MET A 1 -0.87 -24.09 -8.94
N LYS A 2 -1.28 -23.95 -10.20
CA LYS A 2 -0.64 -23.08 -11.18
C LYS A 2 -1.14 -21.64 -10.97
N VAL A 3 -0.24 -20.70 -10.78
CA VAL A 3 -0.60 -19.29 -10.51
C VAL A 3 0.14 -18.38 -11.48
N THR A 4 -0.59 -17.47 -12.11
CA THR A 4 -0.01 -16.37 -12.91
C THR A 4 -0.04 -15.09 -12.08
N VAL A 5 1.08 -14.36 -12.03
CA VAL A 5 1.16 -13.01 -11.43
C VAL A 5 1.44 -12.03 -12.55
N ILE A 6 0.48 -11.16 -12.87
CA ILE A 6 0.62 -10.10 -13.88
C ILE A 6 1.04 -8.80 -13.20
N GLY A 7 2.14 -8.21 -13.66
CA GLY A 7 2.80 -7.07 -13.05
C GLY A 7 3.90 -7.53 -12.08
N ALA A 8 5.01 -8.05 -12.62
CA ALA A 8 6.15 -8.52 -11.84
C ALA A 8 7.09 -7.36 -11.38
N GLY A 9 6.54 -6.18 -11.12
CA GLY A 9 7.25 -5.06 -10.52
C GLY A 9 7.65 -5.33 -9.06
N LYS A 10 8.02 -4.29 -8.32
CA LYS A 10 8.55 -4.41 -6.94
C LYS A 10 7.64 -5.23 -6.01
N VAL A 11 6.32 -5.02 -6.07
CA VAL A 11 5.33 -5.72 -5.23
C VAL A 11 5.01 -7.09 -5.81
N GLY A 12 4.69 -7.16 -7.10
CA GLY A 12 4.29 -8.41 -7.74
C GLY A 12 5.39 -9.46 -7.76
N LEU A 13 6.65 -9.07 -7.91
CA LEU A 13 7.78 -9.99 -7.84
C LEU A 13 7.93 -10.59 -6.42
N ALA A 14 7.85 -9.76 -5.38
CA ALA A 14 7.89 -10.24 -4.00
C ALA A 14 6.72 -11.19 -3.70
N TYR A 15 5.54 -10.88 -4.22
CA TYR A 15 4.36 -11.74 -4.08
C TYR A 15 4.51 -13.06 -4.87
N ALA A 16 5.06 -13.03 -6.09
CA ALA A 16 5.36 -14.23 -6.87
C ALA A 16 6.36 -15.15 -6.14
N VAL A 17 7.39 -14.58 -5.51
CA VAL A 17 8.33 -15.32 -4.66
C VAL A 17 7.65 -15.91 -3.43
N PHE A 18 6.78 -15.16 -2.77
CA PHE A 18 5.97 -15.66 -1.65
C PHE A 18 5.13 -16.87 -2.08
N LEU A 19 4.37 -16.78 -3.17
CA LEU A 19 3.53 -17.87 -3.69
C LEU A 19 4.36 -19.10 -4.07
N ALA A 20 5.50 -18.91 -4.73
CA ALA A 20 6.42 -20.00 -5.08
C ALA A 20 6.99 -20.67 -3.82
N SER A 21 7.24 -19.91 -2.74
CA SER A 21 7.69 -20.44 -1.46
C SER A 21 6.61 -21.29 -0.75
N LYS A 22 5.34 -21.08 -1.07
CA LYS A 22 4.20 -21.89 -0.61
C LYS A 22 3.92 -23.11 -1.47
N GLY A 23 4.78 -23.40 -2.48
CA GLY A 23 4.69 -24.58 -3.33
C GLY A 23 3.78 -24.43 -4.54
N HIS A 24 3.36 -23.21 -4.91
CA HIS A 24 2.68 -22.98 -6.18
C HIS A 24 3.66 -23.02 -7.36
N VAL A 25 3.20 -23.44 -8.52
CA VAL A 25 3.90 -23.28 -9.79
C VAL A 25 3.57 -21.90 -10.35
N VAL A 26 4.50 -20.95 -10.18
CA VAL A 26 4.25 -19.53 -10.45
C VAL A 26 4.86 -19.12 -11.77
N THR A 27 4.05 -18.47 -12.62
CA THR A 27 4.47 -17.71 -13.80
C THR A 27 4.36 -16.22 -13.49
N ALA A 28 5.45 -15.48 -13.52
CA ALA A 28 5.49 -14.04 -13.34
C ALA A 28 5.55 -13.35 -14.70
N VAL A 29 4.60 -12.45 -14.94
CA VAL A 29 4.44 -11.72 -16.21
C VAL A 29 4.68 -10.23 -16.00
N ASP A 30 5.53 -9.63 -16.84
CA ASP A 30 5.71 -8.17 -16.90
C ASP A 30 5.85 -7.71 -18.35
N LYS A 31 5.09 -6.66 -18.72
CA LYS A 31 5.08 -6.12 -20.08
C LYS A 31 6.43 -5.59 -20.57
N ASN A 32 7.39 -5.37 -19.66
CA ASN A 32 8.73 -4.89 -19.99
C ASN A 32 9.69 -6.06 -20.29
N PRO A 33 9.99 -6.36 -21.58
CA PRO A 33 10.85 -7.48 -21.96
C PRO A 33 12.30 -7.28 -21.52
N VAL A 34 12.77 -6.04 -21.41
CA VAL A 34 14.14 -5.73 -20.93
C VAL A 34 14.27 -6.08 -19.46
N TYR A 35 13.23 -5.77 -18.67
CA TYR A 35 13.17 -6.16 -17.26
C TYR A 35 13.18 -7.69 -17.10
N ILE A 36 12.34 -8.42 -17.83
CA ILE A 36 12.33 -9.88 -17.83
C ILE A 36 13.69 -10.46 -18.23
N GLN A 37 14.34 -9.90 -19.25
CA GLN A 37 15.67 -10.33 -19.66
C GLN A 37 16.73 -10.07 -18.59
N SER A 38 16.61 -9.00 -17.80
CA SER A 38 17.51 -8.73 -16.69
C SER A 38 17.43 -9.80 -15.60
N ILE A 39 16.22 -10.31 -15.34
CA ILE A 39 15.99 -11.42 -14.41
C ILE A 39 16.62 -12.71 -14.95
N HIS A 40 16.35 -13.07 -16.19
CA HIS A 40 16.91 -14.29 -16.83
C HIS A 40 18.44 -14.28 -16.87
N SER A 41 19.04 -13.12 -17.10
CA SER A 41 20.51 -12.99 -17.15
C SER A 41 21.18 -12.87 -15.78
N GLY A 42 20.41 -12.89 -14.69
CA GLY A 42 20.93 -12.74 -13.33
C GLY A 42 21.45 -11.35 -12.98
N ARG A 43 21.21 -10.35 -13.85
CA ARG A 43 21.63 -8.94 -13.61
C ARG A 43 20.68 -8.19 -12.70
N PHE A 44 19.45 -8.67 -12.57
CA PHE A 44 18.45 -8.05 -11.68
C PHE A 44 18.83 -8.27 -10.21
N VAL A 45 18.78 -7.20 -9.43
CA VAL A 45 18.95 -7.22 -7.98
C VAL A 45 17.79 -6.46 -7.35
N SER A 46 17.15 -7.05 -6.37
CA SER A 46 16.07 -6.43 -5.58
C SER A 46 16.59 -5.94 -4.24
N ASP A 47 16.10 -4.79 -3.81
CA ASP A 47 16.33 -4.27 -2.45
C ASP A 47 15.40 -4.94 -1.41
N GLU A 48 14.38 -5.67 -1.88
CA GLU A 48 13.41 -6.34 -0.99
C GLU A 48 14.03 -7.63 -0.42
N PRO A 49 14.08 -7.77 0.91
CA PRO A 49 14.65 -8.96 1.55
C PRO A 49 13.97 -10.26 1.09
N GLY A 50 14.79 -11.26 0.81
CA GLY A 50 14.33 -12.59 0.39
C GLY A 50 14.04 -12.74 -1.10
N VAL A 51 13.84 -11.65 -1.86
CA VAL A 51 13.55 -11.72 -3.30
C VAL A 51 14.71 -12.32 -4.08
N ASN A 52 15.93 -11.84 -3.90
CA ASN A 52 17.12 -12.32 -4.65
C ASN A 52 17.38 -13.82 -4.47
N VAL A 53 17.05 -14.36 -3.31
CA VAL A 53 17.17 -15.81 -3.03
C VAL A 53 15.95 -16.55 -3.57
N GLY A 54 14.74 -16.01 -3.33
CA GLY A 54 13.49 -16.66 -3.67
C GLY A 54 13.12 -16.64 -5.14
N ILE A 55 13.68 -15.71 -5.92
CA ILE A 55 13.38 -15.55 -7.36
C ILE A 55 13.63 -16.85 -8.16
N ARG A 56 14.57 -17.68 -7.73
CA ARG A 56 14.88 -18.99 -8.35
C ARG A 56 13.76 -20.03 -8.17
N LYS A 57 12.82 -19.80 -7.25
CA LYS A 57 11.67 -20.68 -7.03
C LYS A 57 10.50 -20.38 -7.96
N VAL A 58 10.49 -19.19 -8.59
CA VAL A 58 9.48 -18.83 -9.59
C VAL A 58 9.74 -19.66 -10.84
N ALA A 59 8.72 -20.39 -11.29
CA ALA A 59 8.87 -21.38 -12.36
C ALA A 59 9.17 -20.75 -13.72
N GLN A 60 8.57 -19.59 -13.98
CA GLN A 60 8.74 -18.91 -15.27
C GLN A 60 8.63 -17.38 -15.11
N PHE A 61 9.45 -16.66 -15.88
CA PHE A 61 9.32 -15.22 -16.13
C PHE A 61 9.06 -15.00 -17.62
N THR A 62 8.08 -14.18 -17.97
CA THR A 62 7.72 -13.93 -19.37
C THR A 62 7.17 -12.52 -19.56
N SER A 63 7.28 -12.01 -20.79
CA SER A 63 6.68 -10.72 -21.16
C SER A 63 5.25 -10.87 -21.72
N LYS A 64 4.75 -12.09 -21.89
CA LYS A 64 3.40 -12.35 -22.41
C LYS A 64 2.70 -13.36 -21.54
N ASP A 65 1.49 -13.05 -21.14
CA ASP A 65 0.59 -13.99 -20.48
C ASP A 65 0.07 -15.03 -21.49
N THR A 66 0.32 -16.31 -21.19
CA THR A 66 -0.12 -17.44 -21.99
C THR A 66 -1.42 -18.08 -21.53
N GLY A 67 -1.97 -17.63 -20.40
CA GLY A 67 -3.21 -18.16 -19.82
C GLY A 67 -3.07 -19.54 -19.18
N GLY A 68 -4.21 -20.10 -18.78
CA GLY A 68 -4.31 -21.49 -18.32
C GLY A 68 -3.84 -21.76 -16.91
N SER A 69 -3.72 -20.73 -16.03
CA SER A 69 -3.49 -20.93 -14.61
C SER A 69 -4.80 -21.18 -13.85
N ASP A 70 -4.69 -21.83 -12.67
CA ASP A 70 -5.83 -22.04 -11.76
C ASP A 70 -6.31 -20.70 -11.17
N VAL A 71 -5.35 -19.81 -10.88
CA VAL A 71 -5.57 -18.46 -10.36
C VAL A 71 -4.61 -17.49 -11.05
N CYS A 72 -5.13 -16.36 -11.50
CA CYS A 72 -4.37 -15.21 -11.99
C CYS A 72 -4.45 -14.06 -10.99
N VAL A 73 -3.33 -13.50 -10.58
CA VAL A 73 -3.26 -12.35 -9.67
C VAL A 73 -2.70 -11.15 -10.40
N ILE A 74 -3.43 -10.04 -10.41
CA ILE A 74 -3.01 -8.79 -11.08
C ILE A 74 -2.46 -7.82 -10.03
N LEU A 75 -1.20 -7.41 -10.23
CA LEU A 75 -0.44 -6.51 -9.36
C LEU A 75 0.28 -5.43 -10.19
N VAL A 76 -0.46 -4.78 -11.07
CA VAL A 76 0.05 -3.68 -11.90
C VAL A 76 -0.03 -2.34 -11.17
N ASP A 77 0.73 -1.36 -11.65
CA ASP A 77 0.69 -0.02 -11.09
C ASP A 77 -0.67 0.64 -11.38
N THR A 78 -1.21 1.28 -10.33
CA THR A 78 -2.33 2.22 -10.40
C THR A 78 -1.81 3.59 -9.94
N PRO A 79 -1.19 4.39 -10.85
CA PRO A 79 -0.55 5.64 -10.48
C PRO A 79 -1.54 6.65 -9.88
N THR A 80 -1.00 7.62 -9.15
CA THR A 80 -1.82 8.71 -8.59
C THR A 80 -2.25 9.66 -9.68
N CYS A 81 -3.55 9.93 -9.78
CA CYS A 81 -4.11 11.05 -10.54
C CYS A 81 -4.79 12.06 -9.61
N TYR A 82 -5.32 13.15 -10.16
CA TYR A 82 -5.98 14.20 -9.37
C TYR A 82 -7.17 13.66 -8.54
N ALA A 83 -7.94 12.75 -9.09
CA ALA A 83 -9.13 12.16 -8.44
C ALA A 83 -8.85 10.93 -7.58
N GLY A 84 -7.63 10.39 -7.60
CA GLY A 84 -7.28 9.16 -6.87
C GLY A 84 -6.32 8.28 -7.63
N TYR A 85 -6.83 7.38 -8.49
CA TYR A 85 -6.03 6.38 -9.22
C TYR A 85 -6.24 6.48 -10.72
N ASP A 86 -5.15 6.34 -11.47
CA ASP A 86 -5.18 6.01 -12.90
C ASP A 86 -5.24 4.48 -13.04
N HIS A 87 -6.27 3.97 -13.72
CA HIS A 87 -6.52 2.56 -13.88
C HIS A 87 -6.15 1.99 -15.27
N GLU A 88 -5.56 2.79 -16.16
CA GLU A 88 -5.25 2.38 -17.54
C GLU A 88 -4.45 1.06 -17.61
N ASN A 89 -3.40 0.93 -16.79
CA ASN A 89 -2.63 -0.31 -16.73
C ASN A 89 -3.45 -1.50 -16.22
N LEU A 90 -4.36 -1.26 -15.27
CA LEU A 90 -5.22 -2.30 -14.71
C LEU A 90 -6.29 -2.73 -15.72
N GLU A 91 -6.93 -1.80 -16.42
CA GLU A 91 -7.91 -2.10 -17.46
C GLU A 91 -7.29 -2.93 -18.60
N SER A 92 -6.08 -2.54 -19.04
CA SER A 92 -5.33 -3.32 -20.04
C SER A 92 -5.02 -4.73 -19.55
N ALA A 93 -4.57 -4.89 -18.32
CA ALA A 93 -4.26 -6.20 -17.73
C ALA A 93 -5.53 -7.06 -17.55
N LEU A 94 -6.65 -6.46 -17.13
CA LEU A 94 -7.94 -7.13 -16.99
C LEU A 94 -8.49 -7.60 -18.32
N GLY A 95 -8.43 -6.76 -19.39
CA GLY A 95 -8.89 -7.11 -20.73
C GLY A 95 -8.21 -8.38 -21.27
N GLU A 96 -6.92 -8.56 -20.95
CA GLU A 96 -6.21 -9.78 -21.32
C GLU A 96 -6.46 -10.96 -20.39
N ALA A 97 -6.46 -10.73 -19.08
CA ALA A 97 -6.51 -11.79 -18.07
C ALA A 97 -7.88 -12.49 -18.01
N LEU A 98 -8.99 -11.74 -18.13
CA LEU A 98 -10.35 -12.27 -18.03
C LEU A 98 -10.72 -13.22 -19.17
N ASP A 99 -10.05 -13.11 -20.31
CA ASP A 99 -10.26 -14.02 -21.45
C ASP A 99 -9.39 -15.28 -21.37
N LYS A 100 -8.28 -15.23 -20.58
CA LYS A 100 -7.28 -16.30 -20.52
C LYS A 100 -7.37 -17.15 -19.25
N HIS A 101 -7.95 -16.61 -18.18
CA HIS A 101 -8.01 -17.27 -16.88
C HIS A 101 -9.43 -17.34 -16.34
N GLN A 102 -9.76 -18.48 -15.74
CA GLN A 102 -11.07 -18.68 -15.15
C GLN A 102 -11.27 -17.88 -13.84
N ARG A 103 -10.20 -17.65 -13.10
CA ARG A 103 -10.21 -16.96 -11.81
C ARG A 103 -9.16 -15.87 -11.81
N VAL A 104 -9.62 -14.63 -11.70
CA VAL A 104 -8.76 -13.45 -11.66
C VAL A 104 -8.93 -12.75 -10.33
N ILE A 105 -7.83 -12.47 -9.64
CA ILE A 105 -7.78 -11.67 -8.41
C ILE A 105 -7.06 -10.37 -8.71
N VAL A 106 -7.72 -9.24 -8.52
CA VAL A 106 -7.08 -7.92 -8.53
C VAL A 106 -6.51 -7.65 -7.14
N SER A 107 -5.20 -7.40 -7.05
CA SER A 107 -4.50 -7.17 -5.78
C SER A 107 -3.82 -5.80 -5.68
N CYS A 108 -3.93 -4.95 -6.73
CA CYS A 108 -3.58 -3.53 -6.65
C CYS A 108 -4.72 -2.72 -6.01
N THR A 109 -4.43 -1.50 -5.58
CA THR A 109 -5.44 -0.61 -4.97
C THR A 109 -6.23 0.12 -6.05
N THR A 110 -7.54 0.20 -5.89
CA THR A 110 -8.49 0.81 -6.83
C THR A 110 -9.36 1.87 -6.17
N GLN A 111 -9.97 2.74 -6.98
CA GLN A 111 -11.03 3.63 -6.51
C GLN A 111 -12.27 2.80 -6.17
N PRO A 112 -12.94 3.04 -5.02
CA PRO A 112 -14.14 2.30 -4.67
C PRO A 112 -15.22 2.39 -5.75
N GLY A 113 -15.74 1.23 -6.15
CA GLY A 113 -16.73 1.08 -7.22
C GLY A 113 -16.13 0.87 -8.61
N PHE A 114 -14.82 1.04 -8.79
CA PHE A 114 -14.17 0.83 -10.08
C PHE A 114 -14.34 -0.60 -10.59
N LEU A 115 -14.21 -1.59 -9.72
CA LEU A 115 -14.29 -3.00 -10.10
C LEU A 115 -15.72 -3.51 -10.32
N ASN A 116 -16.76 -2.75 -9.99
CA ASN A 116 -18.16 -3.20 -10.13
C ASN A 116 -18.54 -3.56 -11.56
N GLN A 117 -17.91 -2.95 -12.56
CA GLN A 117 -18.17 -3.25 -13.99
C GLN A 117 -17.79 -4.70 -14.40
N TRP A 118 -17.00 -5.39 -13.56
CA TRP A 118 -16.63 -6.80 -13.74
C TRP A 118 -17.17 -7.71 -12.62
N GLU A 119 -18.22 -7.30 -11.91
CA GLU A 119 -18.85 -8.12 -10.88
C GLU A 119 -19.23 -9.51 -11.44
N GLY A 120 -18.99 -10.55 -10.64
CA GLY A 120 -19.16 -11.94 -11.06
C GLY A 120 -18.04 -12.52 -11.95
N ARG A 121 -17.09 -11.69 -12.41
CA ARG A 121 -16.00 -12.13 -13.31
C ARG A 121 -14.62 -12.13 -12.66
N LEU A 122 -14.47 -11.43 -11.53
CA LEU A 122 -13.21 -11.32 -10.83
C LEU A 122 -13.40 -11.26 -9.31
N HIS A 123 -12.29 -11.39 -8.60
CA HIS A 123 -12.18 -11.19 -7.16
C HIS A 123 -11.22 -10.03 -6.88
N TYR A 124 -11.37 -9.41 -5.71
CA TYR A 124 -10.49 -8.36 -5.22
C TYR A 124 -9.85 -8.77 -3.91
N SER A 125 -8.54 -8.73 -3.83
CA SER A 125 -7.81 -8.99 -2.58
C SER A 125 -6.55 -8.13 -2.53
N PRO A 126 -6.68 -6.88 -2.09
CA PRO A 126 -5.55 -5.95 -2.07
C PRO A 126 -4.50 -6.37 -1.05
N LEU A 127 -3.24 -6.19 -1.39
CA LEU A 127 -2.17 -6.51 -0.46
C LEU A 127 -2.02 -5.41 0.60
N PHE A 128 -1.90 -5.83 1.86
CA PHE A 128 -1.48 -5.00 2.97
C PHE A 128 0.00 -5.28 3.22
N ILE A 129 0.88 -4.46 2.66
CA ILE A 129 2.32 -4.70 2.67
C ILE A 129 3.08 -3.53 3.29
N GLN A 130 4.23 -3.83 3.83
CA GLN A 130 5.24 -2.87 4.24
C GLN A 130 6.49 -3.11 3.38
N LEU A 131 6.90 -2.10 2.62
CA LEU A 131 8.12 -2.17 1.80
C LEU A 131 9.33 -2.45 2.69
N GLY A 132 10.24 -3.29 2.19
CA GLY A 132 11.37 -3.79 2.96
C GLY A 132 11.06 -4.96 3.89
N ASN A 133 9.78 -5.43 3.90
CA ASN A 133 9.35 -6.60 4.69
C ASN A 133 8.17 -7.35 4.05
N GLN A 134 8.02 -7.27 2.72
CA GLN A 134 6.82 -7.73 2.01
C GLN A 134 6.60 -9.24 2.17
N ILE A 135 7.64 -10.05 1.89
CA ILE A 135 7.52 -11.51 1.94
C ILE A 135 7.20 -11.95 3.37
N GLN A 136 7.94 -11.45 4.37
CA GLN A 136 7.71 -11.80 5.77
C GLN A 136 6.31 -11.39 6.25
N HIS A 137 5.83 -10.21 5.81
CA HIS A 137 4.50 -9.76 6.13
C HIS A 137 3.44 -10.70 5.56
N GLN A 138 3.57 -11.13 4.29
CA GLN A 138 2.65 -12.12 3.70
C GLN A 138 2.71 -13.47 4.43
N MET A 139 3.90 -13.91 4.88
CA MET A 139 4.05 -15.16 5.64
C MET A 139 3.33 -15.13 6.99
N THR A 140 3.22 -13.96 7.62
CA THR A 140 2.65 -13.80 8.97
C THR A 140 1.22 -13.28 8.97
N THR A 141 0.73 -12.77 7.83
CA THR A 141 -0.64 -12.24 7.71
C THR A 141 -1.67 -13.35 7.89
N LYS A 142 -2.61 -13.14 8.80
CA LYS A 142 -3.75 -14.03 9.05
C LYS A 142 -5.08 -13.43 8.61
N ASN A 143 -5.15 -12.13 8.38
CA ASN A 143 -6.35 -11.45 7.92
C ASN A 143 -6.29 -11.25 6.41
N VAL A 144 -7.24 -11.82 5.69
CA VAL A 144 -7.37 -11.72 4.23
C VAL A 144 -8.64 -10.97 3.90
N LEU A 145 -8.53 -9.86 3.19
CA LEU A 145 -9.67 -9.14 2.64
C LEU A 145 -10.01 -9.73 1.28
N TRP A 146 -11.27 -10.11 1.08
CA TRP A 146 -11.76 -10.70 -0.17
C TRP A 146 -13.06 -10.03 -0.63
N GLY A 147 -13.00 -9.33 -1.75
CA GLY A 147 -14.15 -8.82 -2.49
C GLY A 147 -14.58 -9.77 -3.60
N GLY A 148 -15.89 -9.98 -3.74
CA GLY A 148 -16.46 -10.79 -4.82
C GLY A 148 -17.26 -11.99 -4.34
N ASP A 149 -17.74 -12.78 -5.31
CA ASP A 149 -18.60 -13.94 -5.07
C ASP A 149 -17.83 -15.10 -4.39
N PRO A 150 -18.54 -16.00 -3.69
CA PRO A 150 -17.92 -17.19 -3.13
C PRO A 150 -17.33 -18.07 -4.24
N ASP A 151 -16.07 -18.44 -4.12
CA ASP A 151 -15.41 -19.44 -4.98
C ASP A 151 -14.55 -20.36 -4.09
N PRO A 152 -14.85 -21.67 -4.04
CA PRO A 152 -14.11 -22.62 -3.18
C PRO A 152 -12.61 -22.71 -3.53
N VAL A 153 -12.23 -22.47 -4.80
CA VAL A 153 -10.82 -22.50 -5.21
C VAL A 153 -10.09 -21.27 -4.70
N ILE A 154 -10.73 -20.11 -4.74
CA ILE A 154 -10.17 -18.87 -4.18
C ILE A 154 -10.05 -18.96 -2.66
N GLU A 155 -11.06 -19.49 -1.98
CA GLU A 155 -10.98 -19.74 -0.54
C GLU A 155 -9.84 -20.69 -0.17
N ALA A 156 -9.71 -21.81 -0.89
CA ALA A 156 -8.62 -22.78 -0.71
C ALA A 156 -7.25 -22.14 -1.00
N PHE A 157 -7.16 -21.26 -2.01
CA PHE A 157 -5.95 -20.49 -2.31
C PHE A 157 -5.54 -19.61 -1.13
N PHE A 158 -6.46 -18.88 -0.52
CA PHE A 158 -6.14 -18.04 0.64
C PHE A 158 -5.75 -18.87 1.86
N LYS A 159 -6.47 -19.94 2.18
CA LYS A 159 -6.14 -20.84 3.30
C LYS A 159 -4.79 -21.49 3.12
N HIS A 160 -4.47 -21.97 1.93
CA HIS A 160 -3.17 -22.55 1.64
C HIS A 160 -2.01 -21.55 1.86
N ASN A 161 -2.20 -20.29 1.48
CA ASN A 161 -1.16 -19.28 1.57
C ASN A 161 -0.98 -18.72 3.00
N HIS A 162 -2.07 -18.55 3.75
CA HIS A 162 -2.07 -17.85 5.02
C HIS A 162 -2.35 -18.76 6.23
N GLY A 163 -2.66 -20.04 5.99
CA GLY A 163 -2.97 -21.07 6.99
C GLY A 163 -4.47 -21.33 7.13
N GLU A 164 -4.82 -22.52 7.62
CA GLU A 164 -6.22 -22.92 7.83
C GLU A 164 -6.94 -22.01 8.85
N ASP A 165 -6.20 -21.38 9.76
CA ASP A 165 -6.65 -20.43 10.76
C ASP A 165 -6.78 -18.97 10.22
N ALA A 166 -6.56 -18.76 8.93
CA ALA A 166 -6.68 -17.44 8.33
C ALA A 166 -8.13 -16.92 8.42
N GLN A 167 -8.26 -15.68 8.86
CA GLN A 167 -9.53 -14.97 8.93
C GLN A 167 -9.82 -14.33 7.58
N ILE A 168 -10.74 -14.93 6.82
CA ILE A 168 -11.13 -14.43 5.50
C ILE A 168 -12.35 -13.52 5.67
N HIS A 169 -12.16 -12.23 5.41
CA HIS A 169 -13.19 -11.20 5.46
C HIS A 169 -13.75 -11.00 4.05
N ARG A 170 -14.81 -11.77 3.71
CA ARG A 170 -15.46 -11.69 2.40
C ARG A 170 -16.58 -10.66 2.39
N MET A 171 -16.61 -9.85 1.33
CA MET A 171 -17.62 -8.82 1.11
C MET A 171 -17.80 -8.55 -0.39
N THR A 172 -18.65 -7.59 -0.78
CA THR A 172 -18.77 -7.15 -2.19
C THR A 172 -17.48 -6.47 -2.67
N LEU A 173 -17.28 -6.35 -3.97
CA LEU A 173 -16.10 -5.67 -4.54
C LEU A 173 -15.95 -4.26 -3.98
N MET A 174 -16.99 -3.42 -4.10
CA MET A 174 -16.97 -2.05 -3.60
C MET A 174 -16.67 -1.97 -2.10
N ALA A 175 -17.28 -2.84 -1.29
CA ALA A 175 -17.04 -2.84 0.17
C ALA A 175 -15.56 -3.18 0.48
N ALA A 176 -14.94 -4.08 -0.27
CA ALA A 176 -13.54 -4.43 -0.09
C ALA A 176 -12.60 -3.30 -0.57
N GLU A 177 -12.94 -2.58 -1.66
CA GLU A 177 -12.22 -1.38 -2.09
C GLU A 177 -12.27 -0.29 -1.01
N VAL A 178 -13.46 -0.03 -0.44
CA VAL A 178 -13.63 0.90 0.69
C VAL A 178 -12.83 0.45 1.91
N ALA A 179 -12.90 -0.83 2.28
CA ALA A 179 -12.19 -1.36 3.45
C ALA A 179 -10.67 -1.18 3.34
N LYS A 180 -10.10 -1.33 2.13
CA LYS A 180 -8.69 -1.07 1.86
C LYS A 180 -8.31 0.38 2.15
N LEU A 181 -9.07 1.34 1.63
CA LEU A 181 -8.81 2.77 1.84
C LEU A 181 -9.08 3.18 3.29
N ALA A 182 -10.18 2.71 3.87
CA ALA A 182 -10.55 3.02 5.25
C ALA A 182 -9.49 2.56 6.26
N LEU A 183 -8.86 1.39 6.05
CA LEU A 183 -7.77 0.93 6.90
C LEU A 183 -6.58 1.89 6.84
N ASN A 184 -6.14 2.29 5.64
CA ASN A 184 -5.03 3.20 5.48
C ASN A 184 -5.34 4.59 6.05
N CYS A 185 -6.57 5.09 5.87
CA CYS A 185 -7.00 6.35 6.46
C CYS A 185 -7.07 6.30 7.99
N MET A 186 -7.49 5.18 8.58
CA MET A 186 -7.47 5.02 10.04
C MET A 186 -6.04 5.03 10.58
N ILE A 187 -5.09 4.38 9.88
CA ILE A 187 -3.67 4.41 10.26
C ILE A 187 -3.15 5.85 10.22
N THR A 188 -3.40 6.58 9.15
CA THR A 188 -2.93 7.97 8.99
C THR A 188 -3.60 8.92 9.99
N THR A 189 -4.86 8.67 10.36
CA THR A 189 -5.56 9.42 11.40
C THR A 189 -4.89 9.23 12.77
N LYS A 190 -4.49 8.01 13.13
CA LYS A 190 -3.76 7.74 14.37
C LYS A 190 -2.40 8.43 14.39
N ILE A 191 -1.67 8.42 13.26
CA ILE A 191 -0.38 9.12 13.13
C ILE A 191 -0.56 10.62 13.30
N SER A 192 -1.52 11.23 12.59
CA SER A 192 -1.79 12.67 12.70
C SER A 192 -2.24 13.05 14.12
N PHE A 193 -3.07 12.22 14.75
CA PHE A 193 -3.48 12.44 16.14
C PHE A 193 -2.29 12.40 17.10
N ALA A 194 -1.39 11.42 16.97
CA ALA A 194 -0.21 11.31 17.79
C ALA A 194 0.70 12.55 17.66
N ASN A 195 0.94 13.02 16.44
CA ASN A 195 1.75 14.20 16.18
C ASN A 195 1.09 15.50 16.69
N MET A 196 -0.24 15.60 16.60
CA MET A 196 -0.99 16.73 17.16
C MET A 196 -0.86 16.81 18.68
N ILE A 197 -0.97 15.68 19.39
CA ILE A 197 -0.80 15.63 20.85
C ILE A 197 0.65 15.97 21.23
N ASP A 198 1.62 15.42 20.52
CA ASP A 198 3.03 15.72 20.74
C ASP A 198 3.35 17.21 20.57
N GLU A 199 2.83 17.83 19.49
CA GLU A 199 2.96 19.29 19.30
C GLU A 199 2.37 20.08 20.46
N ALA A 200 1.18 19.69 20.93
CA ALA A 200 0.52 20.38 22.06
C ALA A 200 1.33 20.24 23.35
N MET A 201 1.84 19.06 23.66
CA MET A 201 2.67 18.79 24.83
C MET A 201 3.98 19.59 24.81
N HIS A 202 4.64 19.68 23.67
CA HIS A 202 5.83 20.53 23.49
C HIS A 202 5.53 22.01 23.68
N ARG A 203 4.40 22.50 23.15
CA ARG A 203 4.01 23.91 23.31
C ARG A 203 3.68 24.30 24.72
N CYS A 204 3.19 23.39 25.56
CA CYS A 204 2.94 23.64 26.98
C CYS A 204 4.14 23.32 27.87
N GLY A 205 5.33 23.02 27.32
CA GLY A 205 6.56 22.73 28.04
C GLY A 205 6.63 21.33 28.68
N LYS A 206 5.82 20.38 28.18
CA LYS A 206 5.70 19.01 28.69
C LYS A 206 6.01 17.97 27.60
N GLY A 207 6.83 18.31 26.61
CA GLY A 207 7.15 17.44 25.46
C GLY A 207 7.69 16.08 25.87
N ASP A 208 8.50 16.00 26.90
CA ASP A 208 9.06 14.74 27.41
C ASP A 208 8.01 13.75 27.91
N GLU A 209 6.82 14.24 28.27
CA GLU A 209 5.68 13.39 28.70
C GLU A 209 4.76 12.96 27.56
N SER A 210 4.95 13.46 26.32
CA SER A 210 4.03 13.24 25.21
C SER A 210 3.86 11.75 24.86
N LEU A 211 4.95 11.00 24.89
CA LEU A 211 4.93 9.56 24.61
C LEU A 211 4.18 8.77 25.68
N ASP A 212 4.25 9.18 26.95
CA ASP A 212 3.53 8.51 28.03
C ASP A 212 2.03 8.77 27.94
N VAL A 213 1.62 9.98 27.54
CA VAL A 213 0.21 10.29 27.22
C VAL A 213 -0.30 9.36 26.10
N LEU A 214 0.46 9.21 25.01
CA LEU A 214 0.07 8.36 23.87
C LEU A 214 0.10 6.87 24.23
N ARG A 215 1.02 6.43 25.06
CA ARG A 215 1.05 5.05 25.59
C ARG A 215 -0.17 4.76 26.45
N PHE A 216 -0.60 5.70 27.29
CA PHE A 216 -1.82 5.57 28.08
C PHE A 216 -3.05 5.44 27.17
N VAL A 217 -3.20 6.33 26.17
CA VAL A 217 -4.29 6.24 25.19
C VAL A 217 -4.26 4.89 24.45
N GLY A 218 -3.08 4.46 24.00
CA GLY A 218 -2.89 3.21 23.28
C GLY A 218 -3.05 1.95 24.13
N SER A 219 -3.03 2.05 25.47
CA SER A 219 -3.25 0.92 26.36
C SER A 219 -4.72 0.49 26.44
N ASP A 220 -5.65 1.38 26.07
CA ASP A 220 -7.06 1.00 25.95
C ASP A 220 -7.24 0.03 24.76
N PRO A 221 -7.79 -1.19 25.00
CA PRO A 221 -7.95 -2.20 23.94
C PRO A 221 -8.86 -1.75 22.80
N ARG A 222 -9.74 -0.78 23.02
CA ARG A 222 -10.59 -0.19 21.98
C ARG A 222 -9.81 0.67 21.00
N ILE A 223 -8.63 1.17 21.39
CA ILE A 223 -7.76 2.04 20.60
C ILE A 223 -6.56 1.26 20.07
N GLY A 224 -5.80 0.62 20.97
CA GLY A 224 -4.55 -0.07 20.66
C GLY A 224 -3.40 0.89 20.34
N GLY A 225 -2.19 0.57 20.76
CA GLY A 225 -1.00 1.45 20.66
C GLY A 225 -0.35 1.51 19.28
N LYS A 226 -0.71 0.64 18.33
CA LYS A 226 -0.10 0.67 16.98
C LYS A 226 -0.41 1.99 16.28
N CYS A 227 0.61 2.61 15.68
CA CYS A 227 0.54 3.89 14.98
C CYS A 227 0.20 5.12 15.86
N LEU A 228 0.28 4.98 17.19
CA LEU A 228 0.14 6.08 18.15
C LEU A 228 1.51 6.48 18.71
N VAL A 229 2.47 6.76 17.84
CA VAL A 229 3.81 7.21 18.18
C VAL A 229 4.06 8.51 17.42
N PRO A 230 4.52 9.59 18.09
CA PRO A 230 4.82 10.84 17.40
C PRO A 230 6.08 10.68 16.56
N GLY A 231 6.18 11.45 15.48
CA GLY A 231 7.32 11.38 14.56
C GLY A 231 7.12 12.28 13.35
N TRP A 232 7.63 11.85 12.19
CA TRP A 232 7.65 12.66 10.95
C TRP A 232 6.29 12.89 10.31
N GLY A 233 5.28 12.20 10.69
CA GLY A 233 4.04 12.15 9.97
C GLY A 233 4.04 11.03 8.92
N TYR A 234 3.01 10.98 8.10
CA TYR A 234 2.92 9.97 7.06
C TYR A 234 3.23 10.56 5.68
N GLY A 235 3.78 9.70 4.81
CA GLY A 235 4.13 10.02 3.44
C GLY A 235 4.08 8.77 2.56
N GLY A 236 4.99 8.72 1.58
CA GLY A 236 5.09 7.64 0.63
C GLY A 236 3.96 7.64 -0.41
N PRO A 237 3.97 6.65 -1.32
CA PRO A 237 3.05 6.64 -2.46
C PRO A 237 1.61 6.28 -2.09
N CYS A 238 1.39 5.58 -0.95
CA CYS A 238 0.09 5.01 -0.62
C CYS A 238 -0.77 5.94 0.26
N PHE A 239 -0.27 6.33 1.44
CA PHE A 239 -1.10 7.00 2.44
C PHE A 239 -1.72 8.33 1.98
N PRO A 240 -0.97 9.28 1.37
CA PRO A 240 -1.58 10.51 0.90
C PRO A 240 -2.58 10.29 -0.25
N ARG A 241 -2.29 9.32 -1.12
CA ARG A 241 -3.15 8.95 -2.24
C ARG A 241 -4.46 8.33 -1.75
N ASP A 242 -4.36 7.36 -0.86
CA ASP A 242 -5.51 6.60 -0.35
C ASP A 242 -6.45 7.52 0.46
N ASN A 243 -5.90 8.50 1.22
CA ASN A 243 -6.71 9.53 1.88
C ASN A 243 -7.49 10.38 0.87
N ARG A 244 -6.86 10.84 -0.23
CA ARG A 244 -7.55 11.60 -1.28
C ARG A 244 -8.63 10.78 -1.98
N ALA A 245 -8.31 9.53 -2.30
CA ALA A 245 -9.26 8.62 -2.94
C ALA A 245 -10.49 8.37 -2.05
N LEU A 246 -10.30 8.23 -0.74
CA LEU A 246 -11.41 8.11 0.20
C LEU A 246 -12.23 9.40 0.28
N CYS A 247 -11.60 10.60 0.29
CA CYS A 247 -12.32 11.87 0.21
C CYS A 247 -13.19 11.95 -1.03
N THR A 248 -12.64 11.60 -2.20
CA THR A 248 -13.39 11.60 -3.48
C THR A 248 -14.61 10.69 -3.38
N PHE A 249 -14.43 9.46 -2.94
CA PHE A 249 -15.51 8.50 -2.77
C PHE A 249 -16.59 9.02 -1.81
N LEU A 250 -16.22 9.56 -0.64
CA LEU A 250 -17.18 10.07 0.34
C LEU A 250 -18.00 11.24 -0.24
N ARG A 251 -17.38 12.16 -0.97
CA ARG A 251 -18.06 13.28 -1.64
C ARG A 251 -19.02 12.82 -2.72
N GLU A 252 -18.64 11.86 -3.54
CA GLU A 252 -19.48 11.30 -4.60
C GLU A 252 -20.77 10.69 -4.04
N TRP A 253 -20.71 10.13 -2.83
CA TRP A 253 -21.87 9.55 -2.14
C TRP A 253 -22.54 10.49 -1.14
N GLY A 254 -22.19 11.79 -1.12
CA GLY A 254 -22.78 12.78 -0.21
C GLY A 254 -22.47 12.54 1.27
N ALA A 255 -21.44 11.74 1.58
CA ALA A 255 -20.99 11.49 2.93
C ALA A 255 -19.96 12.52 3.40
N SER A 256 -19.82 12.68 4.74
CA SER A 256 -18.83 13.60 5.30
C SER A 256 -17.41 13.08 5.09
N ASP A 257 -16.53 13.94 4.56
CA ASP A 257 -15.11 13.70 4.34
C ASP A 257 -14.21 14.45 5.35
N TYR A 258 -14.76 15.00 6.42
CA TYR A 258 -14.03 15.84 7.38
C TYR A 258 -12.85 15.11 8.03
N ILE A 259 -12.98 13.83 8.38
CA ILE A 259 -11.90 13.08 9.04
C ILE A 259 -10.69 12.92 8.13
N PRO A 260 -10.78 12.36 6.92
CA PRO A 260 -9.60 12.23 6.06
C PRO A 260 -9.03 13.58 5.62
N VAL A 261 -9.87 14.62 5.43
CA VAL A 261 -9.41 15.99 5.15
C VAL A 261 -8.60 16.53 6.33
N ALA A 262 -9.15 16.55 7.54
CA ALA A 262 -8.48 17.05 8.73
C ALA A 262 -7.19 16.25 9.03
N THR A 263 -7.21 14.93 8.80
CA THR A 263 -6.03 14.08 8.92
C THR A 263 -4.92 14.55 7.97
N HIS A 264 -5.26 14.81 6.72
CA HIS A 264 -4.28 15.25 5.72
C HIS A 264 -3.74 16.64 6.03
N GLU A 265 -4.60 17.60 6.35
CA GLU A 265 -4.21 18.97 6.73
C GLU A 265 -3.32 18.99 7.97
N THR A 266 -3.64 18.17 9.00
CA THR A 266 -2.82 18.01 10.19
C THR A 266 -1.43 17.49 9.84
N ASN A 267 -1.33 16.50 8.97
CA ASN A 267 -0.06 15.95 8.50
C ASN A 267 0.78 16.97 7.73
N GLU A 268 0.18 17.74 6.81
CA GLU A 268 0.88 18.78 6.04
C GLU A 268 1.39 19.89 6.96
N ARG A 269 0.56 20.32 7.93
CA ARG A 269 0.98 21.28 8.95
C ARG A 269 2.13 20.74 9.79
N HIS A 270 2.06 19.48 10.23
CA HIS A 270 3.11 18.84 11.00
C HIS A 270 4.45 18.82 10.25
N ALA A 271 4.45 18.51 8.95
CA ALA A 271 5.65 18.56 8.13
C ALA A 271 6.33 19.94 8.14
N VAL A 272 5.52 21.02 8.12
CA VAL A 272 6.03 22.40 8.26
C VAL A 272 6.64 22.64 9.64
N VAL A 273 5.97 22.20 10.71
CA VAL A 273 6.47 22.34 12.09
C VAL A 273 7.80 21.62 12.27
N MET A 274 7.94 20.41 11.75
CA MET A 274 9.17 19.62 11.79
C MET A 274 10.31 20.31 11.03
N ALA A 275 10.03 20.84 9.83
CA ALA A 275 11.01 21.59 9.05
C ALA A 275 11.50 22.87 9.77
N MET A 276 10.62 23.55 10.50
CA MET A 276 10.98 24.75 11.31
C MET A 276 11.85 24.42 12.52
N LYS A 277 11.74 23.22 13.09
CA LYS A 277 12.55 22.77 14.23
C LYS A 277 14.00 22.42 13.83
N ASN A 278 14.37 22.50 12.55
CA ASN A 278 15.68 22.07 12.02
C ASN A 278 16.07 20.63 12.40
N ILE A 279 15.09 19.77 12.58
CA ILE A 279 15.32 18.36 12.90
C ILE A 279 15.74 17.68 11.59
N ASP A 280 16.93 17.06 11.59
CA ASP A 280 17.39 16.29 10.45
C ASP A 280 16.49 15.06 10.25
N PRO A 281 15.94 14.85 9.04
CA PRO A 281 15.16 13.64 8.74
C PRO A 281 15.84 12.32 9.10
N VAL A 282 17.15 12.29 9.15
CA VAL A 282 17.95 11.08 9.42
C VAL A 282 17.97 10.72 10.93
N GLU A 283 17.69 11.65 11.84
CA GLU A 283 17.71 11.38 13.27
C GLU A 283 16.44 10.67 13.81
N PHE A 284 15.40 10.62 13.00
CA PHE A 284 14.17 9.88 13.31
C PHE A 284 14.11 8.58 12.53
N GLU A 285 14.67 7.50 13.07
CA GLU A 285 14.31 6.15 12.61
C GLU A 285 12.83 5.94 12.85
N ASP A 286 12.09 6.09 11.79
CA ASP A 286 10.64 6.17 11.77
C ASP A 286 10.00 4.82 12.10
N LEU A 287 9.42 4.71 13.27
CA LEU A 287 8.60 3.56 13.65
C LEU A 287 7.31 3.43 12.80
N ASN A 288 6.95 4.49 12.08
CA ASN A 288 5.73 4.58 11.25
C ASN A 288 6.01 4.71 9.75
N TYR A 289 7.25 5.03 9.35
CA TYR A 289 7.63 5.28 7.96
C TYR A 289 9.05 4.79 7.68
N LYS A 290 9.24 3.98 6.64
CA LYS A 290 10.56 3.67 6.10
C LYS A 290 10.78 4.48 4.82
N PRO A 291 11.73 5.42 4.80
CA PRO A 291 12.13 6.08 3.56
C PRO A 291 12.77 5.04 2.63
N GLY A 292 12.27 4.90 1.43
CA GLY A 292 12.86 3.98 0.47
C GLY A 292 11.95 3.45 -0.61
N CYS A 293 10.85 4.17 -0.92
CA CYS A 293 10.14 3.91 -2.16
C CYS A 293 10.61 4.91 -3.23
N PRO A 294 11.38 4.49 -4.24
CA PRO A 294 11.68 5.36 -5.37
C PRO A 294 10.44 5.43 -6.25
N VAL A 295 9.60 6.43 -6.06
CA VAL A 295 8.43 6.66 -6.90
C VAL A 295 8.63 7.93 -7.71
N ARG A 296 8.54 7.79 -9.03
CA ARG A 296 8.65 8.87 -10.01
C ARG A 296 7.67 10.05 -9.77
N CYS A 297 6.61 9.86 -8.98
CA CYS A 297 5.65 10.92 -8.62
C CYS A 297 6.12 11.85 -7.49
N GLU A 298 7.17 11.50 -6.73
CA GLU A 298 7.70 12.32 -5.63
C GLU A 298 8.52 13.52 -6.11
N GLU A 299 9.10 13.48 -7.32
CA GLU A 299 9.99 14.56 -7.75
C GLU A 299 9.29 15.91 -7.87
N GLU A 300 8.03 15.99 -8.29
CA GLU A 300 7.31 17.27 -8.38
C GLU A 300 6.76 17.76 -7.04
N SER A 301 6.21 16.87 -6.22
CA SER A 301 5.70 17.28 -4.89
C SER A 301 6.83 17.53 -3.90
N HIS A 302 7.91 16.76 -3.95
CA HIS A 302 9.12 17.00 -3.15
C HIS A 302 9.85 18.27 -3.61
N LYS A 303 9.97 18.52 -4.92
CA LYS A 303 10.55 19.77 -5.45
C LYS A 303 9.72 20.99 -5.05
N LYS A 304 8.39 20.91 -5.06
CA LYS A 304 7.52 21.98 -4.55
C LYS A 304 7.66 22.16 -3.04
N LYS A 305 7.60 21.09 -2.24
CA LYS A 305 7.81 21.14 -0.78
C LYS A 305 9.20 21.64 -0.41
N THR A 306 10.25 21.17 -1.08
CA THR A 306 11.62 21.64 -0.86
C THR A 306 11.79 23.12 -1.26
N LEU A 307 11.07 23.55 -2.29
CA LEU A 307 11.10 24.96 -2.71
C LEU A 307 10.35 25.86 -1.73
N GLU A 308 9.21 25.42 -1.16
CA GLU A 308 8.49 26.14 -0.11
C GLU A 308 9.27 26.18 1.22
N ILE A 309 9.90 25.08 1.61
CA ILE A 309 10.80 25.04 2.79
C ILE A 309 11.99 25.97 2.58
N LYS A 310 12.60 26.02 1.38
CA LYS A 310 13.67 26.98 1.06
C LYS A 310 13.18 28.44 1.09
N LYS A 311 11.96 28.71 0.61
CA LYS A 311 11.33 30.05 0.72
C LYS A 311 11.08 30.45 2.17
N LEU A 312 10.59 29.53 3.00
CA LEU A 312 10.39 29.77 4.44
C LEU A 312 11.72 30.01 5.19
N LYS A 313 12.78 29.27 4.85
CA LYS A 313 14.14 29.51 5.40
C LYS A 313 14.67 30.87 4.96
N PHE A 314 14.46 31.28 3.73
CA PHE A 314 14.87 32.60 3.21
C PHE A 314 14.10 33.75 3.87
N LEU A 315 12.79 33.61 4.07
CA LEU A 315 11.98 34.60 4.79
C LEU A 315 12.37 34.73 6.27
N ARG A 316 12.86 33.65 6.91
CA ARG A 316 13.35 33.67 8.29
C ARG A 316 14.72 34.35 8.44
N GLN A 317 15.48 34.47 7.37
CA GLN A 317 16.75 35.21 7.35
C GLN A 317 16.56 36.72 7.10
N LEU A 318 15.32 37.11 6.69
CA LEU A 318 14.96 38.50 6.43
C LEU A 318 14.14 39.16 7.57
N LEU A 319 13.73 38.38 8.57
CA LEU A 319 13.12 38.81 9.83
C LEU A 319 14.11 38.65 10.99
#